data_eb3165f2b7bd684e0d2c6414789433e5
#
_entry.id   eb3165f2b7bd684e0d2c6414789433e5
#
_cell.length_a   1.000
_cell.length_b   1.000
_cell.length_c   1.000
_cell.angle_alpha   90.00
_cell.angle_beta   90.00
_cell.angle_gamma   90.00
#
_symmetry.space_group_name_H-M   'P 1'
#
loop_
_entity.id
_entity.type
_entity.pdbx_description
1 polymer ?
#
loop_
_entity_poly.entity_id
_entity_poly.type
_entity_poly.pdbx_seq_one_letter_code
_entity_poly.pdbx_strand_id
1 'polypeptide(L)'
;MAAQHLLIAFVLALLVLALFVFTLVRALYTSVPLRRPTNAQLDSENHWRSALFRAFPRLIERIAWRSLVDTADGTSPLHKCSVRLASGKVSFWAKREDLACSSRYGGNKVRTLEHQLACCEASSPRSTLVLGSGGSNFVVATLAHARHSFGARLAESLVPLWVKDDFNVDRDNTLNLLSSLSFVDAGATPRALWAERCGGLTALRAVLRAACCGGGGRHIALPPGGNSVAGALGHVGAALELAEQIIAGDAPAPTDLFLTVGSGCTLTGLLVGIALASQPQLAPLRPAFAALRTLHAQVIHHAVAALQRRTGLLRSRWLPLLGVGASIKSVCAALGALDATIPAAAVEREALRLLDDVVRFAVDAAVIGKYGGHTAASAAAAACYAETGTVEAAAPPLWLCGHFTAKTFATMLRVLERNVALEEGEQRDEVRALFWSTKSAVQPRAAGTSVARVWERFTSLRGFHDGIAQWADRGGDGIDSTNPERSMRTMSEVMTAVGEGGH
;
A
#
# COMPACT_ATOMS: atom_id res chain seq x y z
N MET A 1 11.17 17.04 -48.63
CA MET A 1 10.71 18.09 -47.70
C MET A 1 9.44 17.69 -46.90
N ALA A 2 8.34 17.30 -47.55
CA ALA A 2 7.10 16.95 -46.83
C ALA A 2 7.28 15.85 -45.79
N ALA A 3 7.99 14.76 -46.06
CA ALA A 3 8.25 13.67 -45.12
C ALA A 3 9.09 14.12 -43.89
N GLN A 4 10.04 15.03 -44.08
CA GLN A 4 10.81 15.61 -42.98
C GLN A 4 9.96 16.50 -42.09
N HIS A 5 9.07 17.33 -42.66
CA HIS A 5 8.13 18.15 -41.87
C HIS A 5 7.15 17.29 -41.08
N LEU A 6 6.66 16.17 -41.65
CA LEU A 6 5.78 15.24 -41.00
C LEU A 6 6.51 14.54 -39.82
N LEU A 7 7.74 14.10 -40.00
CA LEU A 7 8.54 13.48 -38.98
C LEU A 7 8.83 14.47 -37.83
N ILE A 8 9.21 15.72 -38.16
CA ILE A 8 9.43 16.76 -37.12
C ILE A 8 8.14 17.03 -36.34
N ALA A 9 7.01 17.21 -37.05
CA ALA A 9 5.70 17.41 -36.39
C ALA A 9 5.33 16.24 -35.47
N PHE A 10 5.56 14.99 -35.90
CA PHE A 10 5.32 13.81 -35.11
C PHE A 10 6.21 13.76 -33.85
N VAL A 11 7.51 14.03 -34.00
CA VAL A 11 8.46 14.08 -32.87
C VAL A 11 8.07 15.18 -31.89
N LEU A 12 7.70 16.38 -32.38
CA LEU A 12 7.22 17.48 -31.54
C LEU A 12 5.94 17.10 -30.79
N ALA A 13 4.98 16.44 -31.45
CA ALA A 13 3.75 15.96 -30.80
C ALA A 13 4.05 14.95 -29.70
N LEU A 14 4.98 14.03 -29.90
CA LEU A 14 5.42 13.07 -28.88
C LEU A 14 6.11 13.76 -27.70
N LEU A 15 6.95 14.76 -27.95
CA LEU A 15 7.59 15.54 -26.90
C LEU A 15 6.59 16.34 -26.06
N VAL A 16 5.61 16.98 -26.70
CA VAL A 16 4.52 17.68 -26.02
C VAL A 16 3.69 16.72 -25.16
N LEU A 17 3.34 15.55 -25.69
CA LEU A 17 2.62 14.53 -24.95
C LEU A 17 3.43 14.01 -23.77
N ALA A 18 4.72 13.75 -23.94
CA ALA A 18 5.62 13.31 -22.87
C ALA A 18 5.73 14.36 -21.76
N LEU A 19 5.88 15.65 -22.14
CA LEU A 19 5.93 16.78 -21.21
C LEU A 19 4.61 16.93 -20.45
N PHE A 20 3.48 16.80 -21.13
CA PHE A 20 2.14 16.82 -20.52
C PHE A 20 1.98 15.69 -19.49
N VAL A 21 2.31 14.45 -19.87
CA VAL A 21 2.26 13.30 -18.96
C VAL A 21 3.18 13.49 -17.76
N PHE A 22 4.41 13.96 -18.00
CA PHE A 22 5.37 14.26 -16.92
C PHE A 22 4.79 15.30 -15.94
N THR A 23 4.25 16.39 -16.45
CA THR A 23 3.67 17.48 -15.64
C THR A 23 2.47 16.97 -14.84
N LEU A 24 1.58 16.19 -15.47
CA LEU A 24 0.42 15.59 -14.81
C LEU A 24 0.81 14.63 -13.70
N VAL A 25 1.75 13.73 -13.96
CA VAL A 25 2.26 12.76 -12.98
C VAL A 25 2.90 13.48 -11.78
N ARG A 26 3.71 14.50 -12.05
CA ARG A 26 4.32 15.33 -11.00
C ARG A 26 3.26 16.08 -10.19
N ALA A 27 2.29 16.68 -10.85
CA ALA A 27 1.19 17.40 -10.19
C ALA A 27 0.35 16.48 -9.31
N LEU A 28 0.05 15.25 -9.76
CA LEU A 28 -0.63 14.23 -8.95
C LEU A 28 0.19 13.82 -7.74
N TYR A 29 1.49 13.60 -7.91
CA TYR A 29 2.37 13.21 -6.80
C TYR A 29 2.44 14.29 -5.70
N THR A 30 2.45 15.56 -6.10
CA THR A 30 2.51 16.73 -5.20
C THR A 30 1.16 17.29 -4.82
N SER A 31 0.05 16.69 -5.26
CA SER A 31 -1.31 17.21 -5.03
C SER A 31 -1.75 17.16 -3.57
N VAL A 32 -1.17 16.26 -2.76
CA VAL A 32 -1.38 16.24 -1.31
C VAL A 32 -0.40 17.21 -0.67
N PRO A 33 -0.84 18.42 -0.26
CA PRO A 33 0.05 19.39 0.34
C PRO A 33 0.47 18.91 1.74
N LEU A 34 1.74 19.02 2.08
CA LEU A 34 2.17 18.92 3.46
C LEU A 34 1.63 20.12 4.23
N ARG A 35 0.88 19.89 5.27
CA ARG A 35 0.25 20.92 6.10
C ARG A 35 0.71 20.82 7.55
N ARG A 36 0.81 21.95 8.20
CA ARG A 36 0.95 22.00 9.65
C ARG A 36 -0.31 21.43 10.30
N PRO A 37 -0.17 20.79 11.47
CA PRO A 37 -1.32 20.31 12.21
C PRO A 37 -2.23 21.47 12.61
N THR A 38 -3.52 21.18 12.74
CA THR A 38 -4.48 22.06 13.43
C THR A 38 -4.27 21.99 14.94
N ASN A 39 -4.78 22.94 15.71
CA ASN A 39 -4.70 22.89 17.17
C ASN A 39 -5.28 21.58 17.72
N ALA A 40 -6.42 21.12 17.21
CA ALA A 40 -7.04 19.86 17.61
C ALA A 40 -6.16 18.63 17.30
N GLN A 41 -5.29 18.69 16.29
CA GLN A 41 -4.31 17.64 15.99
C GLN A 41 -3.08 17.73 16.90
N LEU A 42 -2.68 18.94 17.29
CA LEU A 42 -1.57 19.18 18.24
C LEU A 42 -1.94 18.77 19.67
N ASP A 43 -3.18 19.02 20.09
CA ASP A 43 -3.70 18.65 21.41
C ASP A 43 -3.85 17.12 21.57
N SER A 44 -3.62 16.35 20.51
CA SER A 44 -3.63 14.89 20.55
C SER A 44 -2.41 14.37 21.32
N GLU A 45 -2.64 13.70 22.45
CA GLU A 45 -1.59 13.04 23.24
C GLU A 45 -0.93 11.82 22.56
N ASN A 46 -1.30 11.53 21.31
CA ASN A 46 -0.92 10.30 20.62
C ASN A 46 0.36 10.41 19.76
N HIS A 47 1.04 11.56 19.74
CA HIS A 47 2.24 11.75 18.90
C HIS A 47 3.37 10.75 19.20
N TRP A 48 3.48 10.31 20.47
CA TRP A 48 4.45 9.30 20.90
C TRP A 48 4.29 7.94 20.16
N ARG A 49 3.11 7.68 19.57
CA ARG A 49 2.85 6.46 18.79
C ARG A 49 3.59 6.43 17.44
N SER A 50 4.02 7.58 16.94
CA SER A 50 4.80 7.66 15.72
C SER A 50 6.29 7.56 16.01
N ALA A 51 6.95 6.50 15.53
CA ALA A 51 8.40 6.35 15.62
C ALA A 51 9.14 7.50 14.91
N LEU A 52 8.57 8.05 13.83
CA LEU A 52 9.11 9.22 13.15
C LEU A 52 9.16 10.45 14.09
N PHE A 53 8.10 10.64 14.87
CA PHE A 53 8.05 11.78 15.81
C PHE A 53 8.89 11.54 17.08
N ARG A 54 9.03 10.28 17.53
CA ARG A 54 10.00 9.96 18.58
C ARG A 54 11.43 10.26 18.16
N ALA A 55 11.77 9.93 16.91
CA ALA A 55 13.09 10.21 16.37
C ALA A 55 13.31 11.71 16.07
N PHE A 56 12.29 12.42 15.62
CA PHE A 56 12.36 13.83 15.22
C PHE A 56 11.16 14.63 15.78
N PRO A 57 11.17 15.00 17.08
CA PRO A 57 10.03 15.64 17.75
C PRO A 57 9.60 16.99 17.14
N ARG A 58 10.51 17.70 16.47
CA ARG A 58 10.20 18.97 15.77
C ARG A 58 9.19 18.81 14.64
N LEU A 59 9.04 17.60 14.09
CA LEU A 59 8.07 17.32 13.04
C LEU A 59 6.62 17.41 13.54
N ILE A 60 6.36 17.23 14.85
CA ILE A 60 5.02 17.28 15.45
C ILE A 60 4.31 18.59 15.09
N GLU A 61 5.01 19.74 15.17
CA GLU A 61 4.43 21.06 14.83
C GLU A 61 4.51 21.40 13.35
N ARG A 62 5.14 20.58 12.55
CA ARG A 62 5.46 20.87 11.15
C ARG A 62 4.59 20.13 10.15
N ILE A 63 4.11 18.95 10.51
CA ILE A 63 3.31 18.13 9.61
C ILE A 63 2.13 17.47 10.33
N ALA A 64 0.94 17.64 9.74
CA ALA A 64 -0.27 17.00 10.23
C ALA A 64 -0.16 15.47 10.17
N TRP A 65 -0.60 14.84 11.27
CA TRP A 65 -0.62 13.40 11.44
C TRP A 65 -1.75 13.00 12.39
N ARG A 66 -2.27 11.79 12.23
CA ARG A 66 -3.21 11.18 13.16
C ARG A 66 -2.95 9.68 13.22
N SER A 67 -2.81 9.12 14.42
CA SER A 67 -2.68 7.67 14.58
C SER A 67 -3.92 6.96 14.06
N LEU A 68 -3.72 6.02 13.16
CA LEU A 68 -4.73 5.07 12.70
C LEU A 68 -4.43 3.64 13.15
N VAL A 69 -3.26 3.42 13.73
CA VAL A 69 -2.90 2.17 14.40
C VAL A 69 -3.64 2.09 15.72
N ASP A 70 -4.45 1.02 15.91
CA ASP A 70 -5.31 0.85 17.08
C ASP A 70 -4.79 -0.16 18.11
N THR A 71 -3.58 -0.69 17.94
CA THR A 71 -2.89 -1.52 18.93
C THR A 71 -2.56 -0.69 20.18
N ALA A 72 -2.47 -1.33 21.33
CA ALA A 72 -2.26 -0.63 22.62
C ALA A 72 -0.98 0.18 22.65
N ASP A 73 0.10 -0.36 22.08
CA ASP A 73 1.43 0.25 22.00
C ASP A 73 1.62 1.19 20.79
N GLY A 74 0.63 1.25 19.89
CA GLY A 74 0.69 2.07 18.67
C GLY A 74 1.59 1.49 17.58
N THR A 75 2.00 0.21 17.69
CA THR A 75 2.87 -0.45 16.71
C THR A 75 2.14 -1.60 16.00
N SER A 76 2.54 -1.95 14.80
CA SER A 76 2.09 -3.21 14.20
C SER A 76 2.93 -4.37 14.75
N PRO A 77 2.31 -5.53 15.09
CA PRO A 77 3.03 -6.61 15.75
C PRO A 77 4.11 -7.26 14.86
N LEU A 78 5.11 -7.85 15.52
CA LEU A 78 6.05 -8.80 14.91
C LEU A 78 5.74 -10.20 15.42
N HIS A 79 5.45 -11.14 14.52
CA HIS A 79 5.19 -12.52 14.89
C HIS A 79 6.17 -13.46 14.18
N LYS A 80 6.70 -14.40 14.94
CA LYS A 80 7.43 -15.53 14.39
C LYS A 80 6.44 -16.53 13.82
N CYS A 81 6.64 -16.88 12.56
CA CYS A 81 5.82 -17.80 11.79
C CYS A 81 6.66 -18.95 11.28
N SER A 82 6.01 -20.04 10.92
CA SER A 82 6.67 -21.13 10.21
C SER A 82 5.76 -21.74 9.17
N VAL A 83 6.36 -22.47 8.23
CA VAL A 83 5.68 -23.22 7.19
C VAL A 83 6.49 -24.47 6.89
N ARG A 84 5.83 -25.56 6.48
CA ARG A 84 6.51 -26.79 6.08
C ARG A 84 6.68 -26.82 4.56
N LEU A 85 7.92 -26.88 4.13
CA LEU A 85 8.32 -27.10 2.74
C LEU A 85 8.69 -28.58 2.53
N ALA A 86 8.90 -28.97 1.28
CA ALA A 86 9.40 -30.34 0.97
C ALA A 86 10.76 -30.61 1.65
N SER A 87 11.59 -29.57 1.77
CA SER A 87 12.91 -29.60 2.42
C SER A 87 12.88 -29.57 3.95
N GLY A 88 11.70 -29.43 4.58
CA GLY A 88 11.55 -29.36 6.03
C GLY A 88 10.77 -28.15 6.53
N LYS A 89 10.71 -27.98 7.86
CA LYS A 89 10.08 -26.81 8.48
C LYS A 89 11.03 -25.60 8.42
N VAL A 90 10.54 -24.50 7.88
CA VAL A 90 11.25 -23.21 7.85
C VAL A 90 10.53 -22.17 8.69
N SER A 91 11.28 -21.30 9.35
CA SER A 91 10.74 -20.21 10.17
C SER A 91 11.07 -18.86 9.52
N PHE A 92 10.18 -17.89 9.72
CA PHE A 92 10.34 -16.52 9.27
C PHE A 92 9.61 -15.57 10.23
N TRP A 93 9.93 -14.30 10.17
CA TRP A 93 9.21 -13.26 10.92
C TRP A 93 8.23 -12.53 10.02
N ALA A 94 7.10 -12.13 10.57
CA ALA A 94 6.09 -11.35 9.85
C ALA A 94 5.84 -10.02 10.56
N LYS A 95 6.07 -8.90 9.85
CA LYS A 95 5.58 -7.58 10.27
C LYS A 95 4.12 -7.49 9.89
N ARG A 96 3.24 -7.49 10.89
CA ARG A 96 1.79 -7.69 10.78
C ARG A 96 1.06 -6.36 10.58
N GLU A 97 1.34 -5.65 9.48
CA GLU A 97 0.57 -4.44 9.14
C GLU A 97 -0.92 -4.74 8.92
N ASP A 98 -1.25 -5.98 8.54
CA ASP A 98 -2.63 -6.47 8.46
C ASP A 98 -3.39 -6.35 9.79
N LEU A 99 -2.68 -6.36 10.92
CA LEU A 99 -3.22 -6.18 12.26
C LEU A 99 -3.04 -4.76 12.82
N ALA A 100 -2.46 -3.84 12.07
CA ALA A 100 -2.21 -2.47 12.53
C ALA A 100 -3.50 -1.72 12.93
N CYS A 101 -4.64 -2.07 12.33
CA CYS A 101 -5.96 -1.54 12.69
C CYS A 101 -7.00 -2.66 12.59
N SER A 102 -7.14 -3.42 13.66
CA SER A 102 -8.03 -4.59 13.71
C SER A 102 -9.51 -4.18 13.83
N SER A 103 -9.81 -3.04 14.44
CA SER A 103 -11.17 -2.55 14.66
C SER A 103 -11.85 -2.02 13.39
N ARG A 104 -11.08 -1.71 12.31
CA ARG A 104 -11.62 -1.06 11.11
C ARG A 104 -11.10 -1.69 9.83
N TYR A 105 -9.91 -1.32 9.40
CA TYR A 105 -9.27 -1.84 8.19
C TYR A 105 -7.76 -1.69 8.29
N GLY A 106 -7.07 -2.78 8.57
CA GLY A 106 -5.63 -2.83 8.67
C GLY A 106 -4.92 -2.83 7.31
N GLY A 107 -3.67 -3.19 7.34
CA GLY A 107 -2.79 -3.24 6.18
C GLY A 107 -1.93 -1.98 6.04
N ASN A 108 -0.97 -2.04 5.15
CA ASN A 108 0.01 -0.97 4.94
C ASN A 108 -0.60 0.39 4.59
N LYS A 109 -1.88 0.44 4.16
CA LYS A 109 -2.57 1.68 3.84
C LYS A 109 -2.90 2.52 5.08
N VAL A 110 -2.98 1.92 6.25
CA VAL A 110 -3.06 2.61 7.54
C VAL A 110 -1.94 3.64 7.63
N ARG A 111 -0.69 3.20 7.42
CA ARG A 111 0.49 4.08 7.46
C ARG A 111 0.43 5.18 6.40
N THR A 112 0.03 4.84 5.18
CA THR A 112 -0.13 5.82 4.10
C THR A 112 -1.10 6.94 4.49
N LEU A 113 -2.20 6.59 5.16
CA LEU A 113 -3.33 7.49 5.43
C LEU A 113 -3.13 8.35 6.68
N GLU A 114 -2.27 7.98 7.63
CA GLU A 114 -2.00 8.74 8.86
C GLU A 114 -1.63 10.20 8.58
N HIS A 115 -0.72 10.42 7.62
CA HIS A 115 -0.35 11.77 7.20
C HIS A 115 -1.26 12.31 6.08
N GLN A 116 -1.64 11.48 5.10
CA GLN A 116 -2.43 11.94 3.96
C GLN A 116 -3.78 12.52 4.38
N LEU A 117 -4.56 11.78 5.16
CA LEU A 117 -5.87 12.24 5.59
C LEU A 117 -5.76 13.40 6.59
N ALA A 118 -4.76 13.39 7.48
CA ALA A 118 -4.51 14.51 8.39
C ALA A 118 -4.16 15.80 7.63
N CYS A 119 -3.32 15.73 6.59
CA CYS A 119 -3.02 16.86 5.74
C CYS A 119 -4.23 17.32 4.92
N CYS A 120 -5.08 16.38 4.46
CA CYS A 120 -6.35 16.72 3.82
C CYS A 120 -7.30 17.43 4.78
N GLU A 121 -7.47 16.92 6.00
CA GLU A 121 -8.30 17.54 7.04
C GLU A 121 -7.84 18.96 7.35
N ALA A 122 -6.54 19.15 7.56
CA ALA A 122 -5.93 20.48 7.80
C ALA A 122 -6.08 21.44 6.61
N SER A 123 -6.22 20.92 5.39
CA SER A 123 -6.46 21.72 4.17
C SER A 123 -7.92 22.08 3.98
N SER A 124 -8.86 21.41 4.64
CA SER A 124 -10.31 21.60 4.50
C SER A 124 -10.79 21.67 3.03
N PRO A 125 -10.50 20.66 2.19
CA PRO A 125 -10.77 20.74 0.76
C PRO A 125 -12.27 20.71 0.46
N ARG A 126 -12.67 21.30 -0.69
CA ARG A 126 -14.03 21.15 -1.24
C ARG A 126 -14.27 19.76 -1.82
N SER A 127 -13.23 19.18 -2.39
CA SER A 127 -13.25 17.81 -2.89
C SER A 127 -11.86 17.17 -2.82
N THR A 128 -11.85 15.91 -2.44
CA THR A 128 -10.66 15.06 -2.43
C THR A 128 -10.91 13.88 -3.36
N LEU A 129 -10.28 13.91 -4.53
CA LEU A 129 -10.39 12.85 -5.51
C LEU A 129 -9.53 11.65 -5.08
N VAL A 130 -10.13 10.46 -4.94
CA VAL A 130 -9.43 9.24 -4.55
C VAL A 130 -9.29 8.33 -5.78
N LEU A 131 -8.06 8.23 -6.31
CA LEU A 131 -7.80 7.49 -7.54
C LEU A 131 -7.50 6.01 -7.27
N GLY A 132 -8.18 5.12 -7.99
CA GLY A 132 -7.94 3.67 -7.88
C GLY A 132 -8.73 2.84 -8.86
N SER A 133 -8.46 1.54 -8.88
CA SER A 133 -9.32 0.56 -9.55
C SER A 133 -10.57 0.26 -8.71
N GLY A 134 -11.57 -0.40 -9.30
CA GLY A 134 -12.79 -0.80 -8.58
C GLY A 134 -12.51 -1.69 -7.36
N GLY A 135 -11.49 -2.56 -7.41
CA GLY A 135 -11.06 -3.42 -6.31
C GLY A 135 -9.92 -2.87 -5.46
N SER A 136 -9.68 -1.57 -5.47
CA SER A 136 -8.52 -0.95 -4.80
C SER A 136 -8.63 -0.95 -3.27
N ASN A 137 -7.71 -1.62 -2.59
CA ASN A 137 -7.56 -1.56 -1.13
C ASN A 137 -7.34 -0.11 -0.63
N PHE A 138 -6.66 0.71 -1.42
CA PHE A 138 -6.42 2.09 -1.05
C PHE A 138 -7.70 2.91 -0.99
N VAL A 139 -8.60 2.70 -1.95
CA VAL A 139 -9.91 3.38 -1.96
C VAL A 139 -10.73 2.97 -0.75
N VAL A 140 -10.84 1.65 -0.48
CA VAL A 140 -11.56 1.13 0.71
C VAL A 140 -10.99 1.73 2.00
N ALA A 141 -9.68 1.64 2.20
CA ALA A 141 -9.02 2.17 3.39
C ALA A 141 -9.27 3.67 3.57
N THR A 142 -9.15 4.44 2.48
CA THR A 142 -9.37 5.89 2.51
C THR A 142 -10.79 6.22 2.96
N LEU A 143 -11.81 5.59 2.37
CA LEU A 143 -13.21 5.82 2.70
C LEU A 143 -13.53 5.39 4.14
N ALA A 144 -13.06 4.21 4.55
CA ALA A 144 -13.28 3.68 5.89
C ALA A 144 -12.66 4.57 6.97
N HIS A 145 -11.37 4.87 6.84
CA HIS A 145 -10.65 5.65 7.86
C HIS A 145 -11.11 7.12 7.91
N ALA A 146 -11.40 7.74 6.75
CA ALA A 146 -11.91 9.10 6.73
C ALA A 146 -13.24 9.19 7.50
N ARG A 147 -14.14 8.22 7.32
CA ARG A 147 -15.43 8.21 8.01
C ARG A 147 -15.31 7.94 9.50
N HIS A 148 -14.43 7.04 9.91
CA HIS A 148 -14.35 6.60 11.30
C HIS A 148 -13.37 7.40 12.16
N SER A 149 -12.34 7.99 11.56
CA SER A 149 -11.24 8.59 12.31
C SER A 149 -11.09 10.09 12.08
N PHE A 150 -11.79 10.66 11.08
CA PHE A 150 -11.72 12.07 10.73
C PHE A 150 -13.12 12.71 10.74
N GLY A 151 -13.18 14.03 10.67
CA GLY A 151 -14.44 14.75 10.72
C GLY A 151 -15.34 14.51 9.49
N ALA A 152 -16.66 14.67 9.66
CA ALA A 152 -17.65 14.48 8.60
C ALA A 152 -17.32 15.27 7.33
N ARG A 153 -16.81 16.51 7.49
CA ARG A 153 -16.42 17.39 6.38
C ARG A 153 -15.37 16.75 5.45
N LEU A 154 -14.36 16.05 6.00
CA LEU A 154 -13.39 15.34 5.18
C LEU A 154 -14.03 14.14 4.49
N ALA A 155 -14.79 13.33 5.21
CA ALA A 155 -15.46 12.17 4.66
C ALA A 155 -16.41 12.54 3.50
N GLU A 156 -17.17 13.64 3.62
CA GLU A 156 -18.07 14.17 2.59
C GLU A 156 -17.31 14.76 1.38
N SER A 157 -16.08 15.22 1.57
CA SER A 157 -15.27 15.75 0.49
C SER A 157 -14.72 14.68 -0.45
N LEU A 158 -14.68 13.41 -0.02
CA LEU A 158 -14.07 12.32 -0.77
C LEU A 158 -14.89 11.95 -2.01
N VAL A 159 -14.22 11.86 -3.13
CA VAL A 159 -14.82 11.46 -4.41
C VAL A 159 -13.98 10.34 -5.01
N PRO A 160 -14.35 9.07 -4.86
CA PRO A 160 -13.63 7.99 -5.51
C PRO A 160 -13.77 8.09 -7.02
N LEU A 161 -12.66 7.99 -7.73
CA LEU A 161 -12.58 7.85 -9.17
C LEU A 161 -12.02 6.47 -9.49
N TRP A 162 -12.88 5.57 -9.94
CA TRP A 162 -12.49 4.25 -10.38
C TRP A 162 -12.15 4.25 -11.87
N VAL A 163 -10.91 3.88 -12.15
CA VAL A 163 -10.48 3.58 -13.51
C VAL A 163 -10.82 2.11 -13.76
N LYS A 164 -11.47 1.79 -14.88
CA LYS A 164 -11.67 0.41 -15.30
C LYS A 164 -10.32 -0.15 -15.72
N ASP A 165 -9.81 -1.05 -14.93
CA ASP A 165 -8.88 -2.06 -15.39
C ASP A 165 -9.67 -3.18 -16.06
N ASP A 166 -9.01 -4.12 -16.71
CA ASP A 166 -9.55 -5.47 -16.94
C ASP A 166 -9.90 -6.05 -15.56
N PHE A 167 -11.06 -5.64 -15.04
CA PHE A 167 -11.54 -5.98 -13.72
C PHE A 167 -11.59 -7.49 -13.64
N ASN A 168 -10.57 -8.04 -13.01
CA ASN A 168 -10.55 -9.46 -12.76
C ASN A 168 -11.59 -9.68 -11.67
N VAL A 169 -12.73 -10.23 -12.07
CA VAL A 169 -13.82 -10.56 -11.16
C VAL A 169 -13.34 -11.73 -10.32
N ASP A 170 -12.63 -11.43 -9.25
CA ASP A 170 -12.32 -12.36 -8.18
C ASP A 170 -12.99 -11.89 -6.89
N ARG A 171 -13.02 -12.77 -5.90
CA ARG A 171 -13.64 -12.53 -4.62
C ARG A 171 -13.10 -11.29 -3.94
N ASP A 172 -11.78 -11.13 -3.88
CA ASP A 172 -11.14 -10.06 -3.12
C ASP A 172 -11.40 -8.69 -3.75
N ASN A 173 -11.35 -8.61 -5.08
CA ASN A 173 -11.69 -7.39 -5.83
C ASN A 173 -13.14 -7.00 -5.64
N THR A 174 -14.04 -7.97 -5.73
CA THR A 174 -15.47 -7.73 -5.59
C THR A 174 -15.81 -7.29 -4.19
N LEU A 175 -15.25 -7.93 -3.15
CA LEU A 175 -15.44 -7.51 -1.76
C LEU A 175 -14.92 -6.10 -1.50
N ASN A 176 -13.77 -5.74 -2.05
CA ASN A 176 -13.24 -4.38 -1.94
C ASN A 176 -14.16 -3.36 -2.63
N LEU A 177 -14.73 -3.69 -3.78
CA LEU A 177 -15.67 -2.80 -4.47
C LEU A 177 -16.96 -2.65 -3.66
N LEU A 178 -17.52 -3.74 -3.17
CA LEU A 178 -18.73 -3.73 -2.30
C LEU A 178 -18.48 -2.90 -1.03
N SER A 179 -17.34 -3.08 -0.39
CA SER A 179 -16.91 -2.25 0.74
C SER A 179 -16.88 -0.76 0.38
N SER A 180 -16.25 -0.41 -0.73
CA SER A 180 -16.18 0.99 -1.20
C SER A 180 -17.57 1.57 -1.47
N LEU A 181 -18.45 0.81 -2.14
CA LEU A 181 -19.81 1.23 -2.43
C LEU A 181 -20.65 1.43 -1.16
N SER A 182 -20.44 0.62 -0.11
CA SER A 182 -21.15 0.79 1.15
C SER A 182 -20.91 2.17 1.78
N PHE A 183 -19.66 2.68 1.69
CA PHE A 183 -19.32 4.02 2.18
C PHE A 183 -19.88 5.13 1.30
N VAL A 184 -19.99 4.91 0.00
CA VAL A 184 -20.63 5.84 -0.93
C VAL A 184 -22.13 5.97 -0.66
N ASP A 185 -22.82 4.84 -0.40
CA ASP A 185 -24.26 4.81 -0.16
C ASP A 185 -24.67 5.34 1.21
N ALA A 186 -23.80 5.26 2.19
CA ALA A 186 -24.07 5.79 3.53
C ALA A 186 -24.11 7.33 3.60
N GLY A 187 -24.03 8.02 2.46
CA GLY A 187 -24.03 9.49 2.39
C GLY A 187 -22.69 10.13 2.77
N ALA A 188 -21.70 9.31 3.11
CA ALA A 188 -20.34 9.79 3.42
C ALA A 188 -19.62 10.31 2.18
N THR A 189 -20.00 9.82 1.00
CA THR A 189 -19.43 10.20 -0.27
C THR A 189 -20.55 10.20 -1.32
N PRO A 190 -21.27 11.32 -1.51
CA PRO A 190 -22.45 11.37 -2.38
C PRO A 190 -22.12 11.21 -3.86
N ARG A 191 -20.84 11.22 -4.24
CA ARG A 191 -20.39 11.19 -5.63
C ARG A 191 -19.29 10.16 -5.82
N ALA A 192 -19.54 9.21 -6.72
CA ALA A 192 -18.52 8.34 -7.26
C ALA A 192 -18.42 8.60 -8.77
N LEU A 193 -17.20 8.74 -9.27
CA LEU A 193 -16.94 8.94 -10.69
C LEU A 193 -16.37 7.65 -11.28
N TRP A 194 -17.06 7.14 -12.31
CA TRP A 194 -16.52 6.08 -13.15
C TRP A 194 -15.93 6.70 -14.41
N ALA A 195 -14.64 6.50 -14.63
CA ALA A 195 -13.95 7.12 -15.78
C ALA A 195 -14.64 6.85 -17.12
N GLU A 196 -15.19 5.65 -17.30
CA GLU A 196 -15.89 5.27 -18.54
C GLU A 196 -17.26 5.89 -18.69
N ARG A 197 -17.99 6.11 -17.59
CA ARG A 197 -19.36 6.67 -17.63
C ARG A 197 -19.40 8.18 -17.68
N CYS A 198 -18.40 8.81 -17.06
CA CYS A 198 -18.29 10.26 -17.09
C CYS A 198 -17.73 10.78 -18.42
N GLY A 199 -17.37 9.88 -19.36
CA GLY A 199 -16.51 10.20 -20.49
C GLY A 199 -15.09 10.52 -20.02
N GLY A 200 -14.07 10.01 -20.70
CA GLY A 200 -12.66 10.23 -20.33
C GLY A 200 -12.31 11.71 -20.13
N LEU A 201 -13.00 12.61 -20.83
CA LEU A 201 -12.79 14.06 -20.71
C LEU A 201 -13.23 14.60 -19.35
N THR A 202 -14.33 14.12 -18.77
CA THR A 202 -14.80 14.55 -17.44
C THR A 202 -13.88 14.04 -16.34
N ALA A 203 -13.43 12.78 -16.42
CA ALA A 203 -12.44 12.23 -15.51
C ALA A 203 -11.12 13.00 -15.60
N LEU A 204 -10.64 13.27 -16.82
CA LEU A 204 -9.43 14.07 -17.05
C LEU A 204 -9.57 15.49 -16.47
N ARG A 205 -10.71 16.15 -16.69
CA ARG A 205 -10.99 17.48 -16.10
C ARG A 205 -10.97 17.46 -14.58
N ALA A 206 -11.54 16.42 -13.93
CA ALA A 206 -11.52 16.26 -12.49
C ALA A 206 -10.08 16.11 -11.97
N VAL A 207 -9.28 15.26 -12.62
CA VAL A 207 -7.86 15.05 -12.30
C VAL A 207 -7.04 16.33 -12.52
N LEU A 208 -7.21 17.01 -13.67
CA LEU A 208 -6.50 18.25 -13.95
C LEU A 208 -6.89 19.36 -12.96
N ARG A 209 -8.17 19.47 -12.61
CA ARG A 209 -8.62 20.45 -11.61
C ARG A 209 -7.99 20.19 -10.25
N ALA A 210 -7.95 18.94 -9.80
CA ALA A 210 -7.31 18.57 -8.54
C ALA A 210 -5.79 18.79 -8.59
N ALA A 211 -5.13 18.44 -9.71
CA ALA A 211 -3.70 18.55 -9.87
C ALA A 211 -3.22 20.01 -10.08
N CYS A 212 -3.94 20.79 -10.90
CA CYS A 212 -3.51 22.15 -11.29
C CYS A 212 -4.06 23.24 -10.37
N CYS A 213 -5.26 23.05 -9.80
CA CYS A 213 -5.91 24.03 -8.91
C CYS A 213 -5.69 23.70 -7.43
N GLY A 214 -4.92 22.65 -7.12
CA GLY A 214 -4.65 22.17 -5.75
C GLY A 214 -3.75 23.09 -4.92
N GLY A 215 -3.04 24.05 -5.53
CA GLY A 215 -2.11 24.93 -4.81
C GLY A 215 -2.73 25.73 -3.64
N GLY A 216 -4.06 25.92 -3.63
CA GLY A 216 -4.81 26.51 -2.52
C GLY A 216 -5.47 25.50 -1.56
N GLY A 217 -5.29 24.18 -1.76
CA GLY A 217 -5.93 23.15 -0.94
C GLY A 217 -7.43 22.95 -1.21
N ARG A 218 -8.02 23.63 -2.20
CA ARG A 218 -9.46 23.51 -2.52
C ARG A 218 -9.84 22.18 -3.16
N HIS A 219 -8.95 21.61 -3.95
CA HIS A 219 -9.13 20.35 -4.63
C HIS A 219 -7.84 19.53 -4.46
N ILE A 220 -7.96 18.33 -3.96
CA ILE A 220 -6.83 17.42 -3.71
C ILE A 220 -7.05 16.15 -4.52
N ALA A 221 -5.99 15.55 -5.04
CA ALA A 221 -6.04 14.22 -5.62
C ALA A 221 -5.14 13.27 -4.81
N LEU A 222 -5.71 12.23 -4.26
CA LEU A 222 -4.96 11.12 -3.69
C LEU A 222 -4.57 10.18 -4.83
N PRO A 223 -3.28 10.06 -5.15
CA PRO A 223 -2.83 9.24 -6.28
C PRO A 223 -3.04 7.75 -6.02
N PRO A 224 -3.01 6.90 -7.06
CA PRO A 224 -3.21 5.47 -6.91
C PRO A 224 -2.28 4.86 -5.86
N GLY A 225 -2.87 4.06 -4.94
CA GLY A 225 -2.15 3.45 -3.83
C GLY A 225 -1.61 4.43 -2.78
N GLY A 226 -1.96 5.72 -2.87
CA GLY A 226 -1.54 6.76 -1.95
C GLY A 226 -0.08 7.21 -2.15
N ASN A 227 0.52 6.97 -3.33
CA ASN A 227 1.91 7.29 -3.59
C ASN A 227 2.15 8.80 -3.69
N SER A 228 2.46 9.41 -2.57
CA SER A 228 2.80 10.84 -2.40
C SER A 228 3.82 11.00 -1.28
N VAL A 229 4.38 12.20 -1.13
CA VAL A 229 5.30 12.47 -0.01
C VAL A 229 4.61 12.20 1.33
N ALA A 230 3.41 12.74 1.56
CA ALA A 230 2.66 12.51 2.80
C ALA A 230 2.40 11.01 3.05
N GLY A 231 2.02 10.25 2.00
CA GLY A 231 1.81 8.81 2.13
C GLY A 231 3.07 8.03 2.47
N ALA A 232 4.21 8.42 1.95
CA ALA A 232 5.49 7.76 2.21
C ALA A 232 6.01 8.02 3.64
N LEU A 233 5.70 9.18 4.25
CA LEU A 233 6.15 9.51 5.60
C LEU A 233 5.64 8.52 6.66
N GLY A 234 4.40 8.02 6.54
CA GLY A 234 3.91 6.98 7.43
C GLY A 234 4.72 5.68 7.35
N HIS A 235 5.23 5.34 6.17
CA HIS A 235 6.11 4.19 6.00
C HIS A 235 7.55 4.45 6.44
N VAL A 236 8.01 5.70 6.43
CA VAL A 236 9.27 6.09 7.12
C VAL A 236 9.14 5.79 8.61
N GLY A 237 8.02 6.19 9.23
CA GLY A 237 7.71 5.86 10.62
C GLY A 237 7.66 4.36 10.87
N ALA A 238 7.03 3.58 9.98
CA ALA A 238 6.95 2.12 10.11
C ALA A 238 8.32 1.41 10.02
N ALA A 239 9.27 1.94 9.24
CA ALA A 239 10.63 1.41 9.21
C ALA A 239 11.40 1.72 10.50
N LEU A 240 11.25 2.92 11.05
CA LEU A 240 11.85 3.28 12.33
C LEU A 240 11.23 2.47 13.50
N GLU A 241 9.91 2.24 13.47
CA GLU A 241 9.20 1.36 14.40
C GLU A 241 9.77 -0.06 14.36
N LEU A 242 9.97 -0.62 13.15
CA LEU A 242 10.60 -1.93 13.01
C LEU A 242 12.02 -1.94 13.58
N ALA A 243 12.79 -0.86 13.37
CA ALA A 243 14.13 -0.75 13.95
C ALA A 243 14.08 -0.77 15.48
N GLU A 244 13.17 -0.01 16.09
CA GLU A 244 12.98 0.00 17.55
C GLU A 244 12.61 -1.40 18.09
N GLN A 245 11.68 -2.10 17.41
CA GLN A 245 11.27 -3.46 17.78
C GLN A 245 12.43 -4.47 17.69
N ILE A 246 13.26 -4.39 16.65
CA ILE A 246 14.43 -5.25 16.51
C ILE A 246 15.46 -4.96 17.63
N ILE A 247 15.70 -3.70 17.94
CA ILE A 247 16.63 -3.31 19.02
C ILE A 247 16.08 -3.71 20.38
N ALA A 248 14.75 -3.68 20.57
CA ALA A 248 14.10 -4.19 21.80
C ALA A 248 14.17 -5.73 21.92
N GLY A 249 14.53 -6.44 20.86
CA GLY A 249 14.65 -7.89 20.85
C GLY A 249 13.39 -8.63 20.43
N ASP A 250 12.36 -7.93 19.92
CA ASP A 250 11.10 -8.54 19.47
C ASP A 250 11.32 -9.45 18.25
N ALA A 251 12.35 -9.19 17.45
CA ALA A 251 12.77 -10.02 16.32
C ALA A 251 14.26 -9.86 16.04
N PRO A 252 14.94 -10.85 15.44
CA PRO A 252 16.33 -10.70 15.00
C PRO A 252 16.44 -9.72 13.82
N ALA A 253 17.59 -9.07 13.68
CA ALA A 253 17.89 -8.26 12.50
C ALA A 253 17.78 -9.09 11.21
N PRO A 254 16.91 -8.71 10.25
CA PRO A 254 16.68 -9.50 9.04
C PRO A 254 17.89 -9.44 8.10
N THR A 255 18.16 -10.55 7.40
CA THR A 255 19.06 -10.57 6.25
C THR A 255 18.29 -10.33 4.95
N ASP A 256 17.02 -10.77 4.92
CA ASP A 256 16.14 -10.71 3.76
C ASP A 256 14.77 -10.16 4.15
N LEU A 257 14.32 -9.11 3.47
CA LEU A 257 13.01 -8.51 3.65
C LEU A 257 12.16 -8.73 2.39
N PHE A 258 10.93 -9.23 2.57
CA PHE A 258 10.00 -9.52 1.48
C PHE A 258 8.83 -8.54 1.50
N LEU A 259 8.69 -7.75 0.44
CA LEU A 259 7.70 -6.69 0.33
C LEU A 259 6.92 -6.75 -0.98
N THR A 260 5.61 -6.56 -0.89
CA THR A 260 4.74 -6.36 -2.05
C THR A 260 4.85 -4.93 -2.59
N VAL A 261 5.14 -4.77 -3.88
CA VAL A 261 5.27 -3.48 -4.54
C VAL A 261 4.19 -3.28 -5.60
N GLY A 262 3.23 -2.41 -5.28
CA GLY A 262 2.23 -1.89 -6.21
C GLY A 262 2.61 -0.48 -6.67
N SER A 263 2.23 0.55 -5.91
CA SER A 263 2.50 1.96 -6.23
C SER A 263 3.93 2.42 -5.89
N GLY A 264 4.70 1.62 -5.16
CA GLY A 264 6.05 2.01 -4.69
C GLY A 264 6.07 2.84 -3.40
N CYS A 265 4.92 3.31 -2.90
CA CYS A 265 4.84 4.17 -1.72
C CYS A 265 5.50 3.55 -0.48
N THR A 266 5.14 2.30 -0.14
CA THR A 266 5.71 1.58 1.00
C THR A 266 7.21 1.38 0.84
N LEU A 267 7.67 0.93 -0.34
CA LEU A 267 9.09 0.73 -0.61
C LEU A 267 9.88 2.03 -0.45
N THR A 268 9.35 3.14 -0.99
CA THR A 268 9.97 4.47 -0.82
C THR A 268 10.16 4.82 0.65
N GLY A 269 9.08 4.72 1.45
CA GLY A 269 9.14 5.06 2.87
C GLY A 269 10.07 4.15 3.66
N LEU A 270 10.05 2.83 3.39
CA LEU A 270 10.96 1.89 4.06
C LEU A 270 12.42 2.19 3.76
N LEU A 271 12.78 2.45 2.49
CA LEU A 271 14.17 2.77 2.13
C LEU A 271 14.66 4.07 2.79
N VAL A 272 13.80 5.10 2.84
CA VAL A 272 14.13 6.36 3.54
C VAL A 272 14.24 6.12 5.05
N GLY A 273 13.35 5.34 5.66
CA GLY A 273 13.38 5.04 7.10
C GLY A 273 14.61 4.19 7.50
N ILE A 274 14.98 3.19 6.70
CA ILE A 274 16.22 2.39 6.88
C ILE A 274 17.45 3.31 6.75
N ALA A 275 17.45 4.20 5.75
CA ALA A 275 18.54 5.16 5.58
C ALA A 275 18.63 6.16 6.75
N LEU A 276 17.51 6.59 7.33
CA LEU A 276 17.47 7.41 8.54
C LEU A 276 18.03 6.65 9.75
N ALA A 277 17.61 5.41 9.97
CA ALA A 277 18.11 4.56 11.06
C ALA A 277 19.63 4.34 10.98
N SER A 278 20.24 4.45 9.81
CA SER A 278 21.70 4.34 9.63
C SER A 278 22.47 5.61 9.97
N GLN A 279 21.77 6.76 10.16
CA GLN A 279 22.44 8.04 10.42
C GLN A 279 22.98 8.14 11.85
N PRO A 280 24.06 8.92 12.06
CA PRO A 280 24.69 9.09 13.40
C PRO A 280 23.71 9.57 14.48
N GLN A 281 22.70 10.38 14.13
CA GLN A 281 21.70 10.88 15.07
C GLN A 281 20.82 9.77 15.64
N LEU A 282 20.67 8.65 14.92
CA LEU A 282 19.91 7.47 15.30
C LEU A 282 20.81 6.25 15.50
N ALA A 283 22.06 6.46 15.96
CA ALA A 283 23.05 5.40 16.16
C ALA A 283 22.51 4.15 16.90
N PRO A 284 21.64 4.26 17.93
CA PRO A 284 21.05 3.09 18.58
C PRO A 284 20.21 2.21 17.65
N LEU A 285 19.62 2.75 16.59
CA LEU A 285 18.79 1.99 15.65
C LEU A 285 19.60 1.34 14.52
N ARG A 286 20.84 1.77 14.30
CA ARG A 286 21.68 1.30 13.20
C ARG A 286 21.85 -0.23 13.13
N PRO A 287 22.00 -0.97 14.24
CA PRO A 287 22.17 -2.42 14.19
C PRO A 287 20.96 -3.16 13.63
N ALA A 288 19.76 -2.57 13.69
CA ALA A 288 18.52 -3.22 13.24
C ALA A 288 18.56 -3.67 11.77
N PHE A 289 19.27 -2.93 10.91
CA PHE A 289 19.35 -3.23 9.48
C PHE A 289 20.78 -3.53 9.00
N ALA A 290 21.76 -3.66 9.92
CA ALA A 290 23.15 -3.90 9.55
C ALA A 290 23.36 -5.22 8.80
N ALA A 291 22.52 -6.22 9.07
CA ALA A 291 22.56 -7.54 8.42
C ALA A 291 21.75 -7.60 7.11
N LEU A 292 20.99 -6.55 6.74
CA LEU A 292 20.10 -6.58 5.58
C LEU A 292 20.89 -6.64 4.27
N ARG A 293 20.82 -7.79 3.60
CA ARG A 293 21.50 -8.06 2.32
C ARG A 293 20.58 -7.86 1.12
N THR A 294 19.30 -8.26 1.27
CA THR A 294 18.34 -8.21 0.17
C THR A 294 16.97 -7.77 0.63
N LEU A 295 16.39 -6.80 -0.09
CA LEU A 295 14.98 -6.47 -0.04
C LEU A 295 14.32 -6.98 -1.33
N HIS A 296 13.57 -8.07 -1.21
CA HIS A 296 12.82 -8.68 -2.30
C HIS A 296 11.53 -7.91 -2.55
N ALA A 297 11.54 -7.07 -3.57
CA ALA A 297 10.42 -6.20 -3.95
C ALA A 297 9.56 -6.91 -5.00
N GLN A 298 8.52 -7.64 -4.58
CA GLN A 298 7.62 -8.35 -5.50
C GLN A 298 6.70 -7.38 -6.21
N VAL A 299 6.95 -7.15 -7.49
CA VAL A 299 6.09 -6.33 -8.35
C VAL A 299 4.82 -7.11 -8.67
N ILE A 300 3.66 -6.46 -8.52
CA ILE A 300 2.35 -7.11 -8.71
C ILE A 300 1.64 -6.69 -10.00
N HIS A 301 2.18 -5.74 -10.74
CA HIS A 301 1.57 -5.20 -11.95
C HIS A 301 2.38 -5.66 -13.17
N HIS A 302 1.78 -6.47 -14.07
CA HIS A 302 2.50 -7.07 -15.20
C HIS A 302 3.11 -6.02 -16.16
N ALA A 303 2.40 -4.92 -16.45
CA ALA A 303 2.92 -3.85 -17.30
C ALA A 303 4.10 -3.14 -16.63
N VAL A 304 4.02 -2.85 -15.33
CA VAL A 304 5.12 -2.26 -14.56
C VAL A 304 6.32 -3.20 -14.52
N ALA A 305 6.09 -4.50 -14.32
CA ALA A 305 7.16 -5.50 -14.31
C ALA A 305 7.84 -5.63 -15.69
N ALA A 306 7.06 -5.63 -16.77
CA ALA A 306 7.61 -5.65 -18.12
C ALA A 306 8.46 -4.41 -18.41
N LEU A 307 7.98 -3.22 -17.99
CA LEU A 307 8.70 -1.98 -18.15
C LEU A 307 9.94 -1.93 -17.23
N GLN A 308 9.83 -2.42 -15.99
CA GLN A 308 10.97 -2.53 -15.07
C GLN A 308 12.07 -3.42 -15.65
N ARG A 309 11.74 -4.56 -16.25
CA ARG A 309 12.72 -5.45 -16.91
C ARG A 309 13.44 -4.76 -18.07
N ARG A 310 12.70 -3.94 -18.85
CA ARG A 310 13.23 -3.30 -20.06
C ARG A 310 14.01 -2.01 -19.78
N THR A 311 13.57 -1.23 -18.81
CA THR A 311 14.02 0.17 -18.64
C THR A 311 14.51 0.49 -17.24
N GLY A 312 14.35 -0.41 -16.26
CA GLY A 312 14.65 -0.09 -14.87
C GLY A 312 13.74 1.00 -14.27
N LEU A 313 12.50 1.19 -14.80
CA LEU A 313 11.60 2.30 -14.44
C LEU A 313 11.48 2.55 -12.94
N LEU A 314 11.33 1.50 -12.14
CA LEU A 314 11.18 1.64 -10.69
C LEU A 314 12.41 2.24 -9.99
N ARG A 315 13.60 2.14 -10.61
CA ARG A 315 14.83 2.82 -10.14
C ARG A 315 14.94 4.26 -10.63
N SER A 316 14.04 4.72 -11.52
CA SER A 316 14.07 6.06 -12.09
C SER A 316 14.13 7.13 -10.99
N ARG A 317 15.07 8.09 -11.19
CA ARG A 317 15.29 9.23 -10.30
C ARG A 317 14.62 10.51 -10.80
N TRP A 318 13.79 10.40 -11.86
CA TRP A 318 13.24 11.57 -12.57
C TRP A 318 11.72 11.67 -12.49
N LEU A 319 11.01 10.57 -12.43
CA LEU A 319 9.55 10.56 -12.53
C LEU A 319 8.93 10.04 -11.23
N PRO A 320 8.60 10.92 -10.26
CA PRO A 320 7.89 10.51 -9.04
C PRO A 320 6.53 9.89 -9.42
N LEU A 321 5.94 9.08 -8.57
CA LEU A 321 4.76 8.26 -8.79
C LEU A 321 5.04 6.96 -9.57
N LEU A 322 5.96 6.97 -10.53
CA LEU A 322 6.36 5.78 -11.31
C LEU A 322 7.74 5.25 -10.89
N GLY A 323 8.65 6.13 -10.48
CA GLY A 323 10.01 5.78 -10.04
C GLY A 323 10.19 5.94 -8.54
N VAL A 324 10.60 4.87 -7.87
CA VAL A 324 10.92 4.87 -6.43
C VAL A 324 12.07 5.84 -6.14
N GLY A 325 13.10 5.88 -7.00
CA GLY A 325 14.24 6.80 -6.82
C GLY A 325 13.84 8.28 -6.83
N ALA A 326 12.91 8.69 -7.70
CA ALA A 326 12.39 10.05 -7.71
C ALA A 326 11.52 10.36 -6.47
N SER A 327 10.76 9.37 -6.00
CA SER A 327 9.97 9.49 -4.77
C SER A 327 10.87 9.62 -3.55
N ILE A 328 11.97 8.86 -3.45
CA ILE A 328 13.00 8.99 -2.38
C ILE A 328 13.51 10.43 -2.32
N LYS A 329 13.93 10.99 -3.46
CA LYS A 329 14.42 12.39 -3.52
C LYS A 329 13.39 13.38 -2.97
N SER A 330 12.13 13.22 -3.38
CA SER A 330 11.05 14.12 -2.95
C SER A 330 10.77 14.01 -1.44
N VAL A 331 10.80 12.79 -0.87
CA VAL A 331 10.59 12.56 0.56
C VAL A 331 11.75 13.12 1.37
N CYS A 332 13.00 12.89 0.96
CA CYS A 332 14.17 13.42 1.65
C CYS A 332 14.22 14.96 1.62
N ALA A 333 13.92 15.56 0.47
CA ALA A 333 13.82 17.01 0.35
C ALA A 333 12.74 17.59 1.28
N ALA A 334 11.58 16.93 1.37
CA ALA A 334 10.51 17.34 2.27
C ALA A 334 10.90 17.23 3.75
N LEU A 335 11.53 16.13 4.15
CA LEU A 335 12.01 15.93 5.52
C LEU A 335 13.01 17.03 5.91
N GLY A 336 14.00 17.32 5.06
CA GLY A 336 14.98 18.40 5.32
C GLY A 336 14.36 19.79 5.37
N ALA A 337 13.30 20.03 4.59
CA ALA A 337 12.55 21.29 4.64
C ALA A 337 11.69 21.41 5.91
N LEU A 338 11.17 20.31 6.42
CA LEU A 338 10.37 20.27 7.64
C LEU A 338 11.24 20.36 8.90
N ASP A 339 12.41 19.71 8.92
CA ASP A 339 13.35 19.75 10.03
C ASP A 339 14.80 19.76 9.53
N ALA A 340 15.47 20.91 9.67
CA ALA A 340 16.86 21.10 9.25
C ALA A 340 17.89 20.24 10.00
N THR A 341 17.50 19.60 11.12
CA THR A 341 18.36 18.65 11.84
C THR A 341 18.45 17.30 11.15
N ILE A 342 17.54 17.00 10.23
CA ILE A 342 17.56 15.78 9.41
C ILE A 342 18.60 15.95 8.30
N PRO A 343 19.61 15.07 8.20
CA PRO A 343 20.65 15.17 7.18
C PRO A 343 20.14 14.67 5.81
N ALA A 344 19.17 15.38 5.23
CA ALA A 344 18.38 14.96 4.07
C ALA A 344 19.23 14.46 2.90
N ALA A 345 20.34 15.14 2.60
CA ALA A 345 21.24 14.73 1.50
C ALA A 345 22.00 13.42 1.79
N ALA A 346 22.34 13.14 3.05
CA ALA A 346 22.98 11.88 3.44
C ALA A 346 21.96 10.74 3.40
N VAL A 347 20.74 10.98 3.90
CA VAL A 347 19.62 10.03 3.86
C VAL A 347 19.24 9.70 2.40
N GLU A 348 19.18 10.71 1.51
CA GLU A 348 18.88 10.49 0.09
C GLU A 348 19.95 9.59 -0.56
N ARG A 349 21.25 9.89 -0.36
CA ARG A 349 22.32 9.07 -0.91
C ARG A 349 22.23 7.62 -0.44
N GLU A 350 22.01 7.41 0.86
CA GLU A 350 21.93 6.07 1.43
C GLU A 350 20.69 5.32 0.94
N ALA A 351 19.51 5.97 0.91
CA ALA A 351 18.28 5.37 0.41
C ALA A 351 18.39 4.99 -1.08
N LEU A 352 19.07 5.81 -1.89
CA LEU A 352 19.33 5.50 -3.30
C LEU A 352 20.34 4.37 -3.45
N ARG A 353 21.38 4.31 -2.60
CA ARG A 353 22.32 3.18 -2.55
C ARG A 353 21.58 1.88 -2.20
N LEU A 354 20.73 1.90 -1.18
CA LEU A 354 19.89 0.74 -0.83
C LEU A 354 18.98 0.31 -2.01
N LEU A 355 18.39 1.26 -2.74
CA LEU A 355 17.59 0.96 -3.92
C LEU A 355 18.42 0.25 -5.00
N ASP A 356 19.66 0.66 -5.23
CA ASP A 356 20.52 0.12 -6.28
C ASP A 356 21.16 -1.22 -5.87
N ASP A 357 21.67 -1.31 -4.63
CA ASP A 357 22.51 -2.42 -4.17
C ASP A 357 21.72 -3.53 -3.48
N VAL A 358 20.69 -3.16 -2.69
CA VAL A 358 19.97 -4.08 -1.80
C VAL A 358 18.63 -4.53 -2.38
N VAL A 359 17.90 -3.63 -3.08
CA VAL A 359 16.59 -3.98 -3.64
C VAL A 359 16.73 -4.90 -4.85
N ARG A 360 15.98 -6.00 -4.83
CA ARG A 360 15.80 -6.93 -5.96
C ARG A 360 14.34 -6.94 -6.36
N PHE A 361 14.03 -6.35 -7.52
CA PHE A 361 12.67 -6.38 -8.06
C PHE A 361 12.35 -7.76 -8.61
N ALA A 362 11.45 -8.48 -7.93
CA ALA A 362 10.94 -9.76 -8.40
C ALA A 362 9.88 -9.48 -9.49
N VAL A 363 10.21 -9.82 -10.73
CA VAL A 363 9.43 -9.52 -11.94
C VAL A 363 9.06 -10.78 -12.73
N ASP A 364 9.05 -11.95 -12.09
CA ASP A 364 8.67 -13.21 -12.71
C ASP A 364 7.20 -13.18 -13.13
N ALA A 365 6.94 -13.35 -14.42
CA ALA A 365 5.60 -13.33 -14.99
C ALA A 365 4.70 -14.44 -14.44
N ALA A 366 5.28 -15.62 -14.10
CA ALA A 366 4.54 -16.75 -13.53
C ALA A 366 4.01 -16.46 -12.13
N VAL A 367 4.67 -15.56 -11.37
CA VAL A 367 4.23 -15.12 -10.04
C VAL A 367 3.30 -13.92 -10.14
N ILE A 368 3.55 -12.99 -11.06
CA ILE A 368 2.78 -11.74 -11.17
C ILE A 368 1.39 -11.99 -11.73
N GLY A 369 1.28 -12.70 -12.86
CA GLY A 369 0.01 -12.94 -13.55
C GLY A 369 -0.77 -11.66 -13.89
N LYS A 370 -2.09 -11.76 -13.97
CA LYS A 370 -2.96 -10.59 -14.07
C LYS A 370 -3.00 -9.82 -12.73
N TYR A 371 -3.15 -8.51 -12.83
CA TYR A 371 -3.41 -7.69 -11.64
C TYR A 371 -4.72 -8.12 -11.00
N GLY A 372 -4.69 -8.37 -9.71
CA GLY A 372 -5.89 -8.68 -8.95
C GLY A 372 -6.22 -10.16 -8.78
N GLY A 373 -5.51 -11.09 -9.43
CA GLY A 373 -5.81 -12.52 -9.34
C GLY A 373 -4.67 -13.39 -8.86
N HIS A 374 -5.00 -14.60 -8.42
CA HIS A 374 -4.03 -15.65 -8.14
C HIS A 374 -3.33 -16.15 -9.42
N THR A 375 -2.09 -16.54 -9.28
CA THR A 375 -1.37 -17.41 -10.22
C THR A 375 -1.23 -18.80 -9.62
N ALA A 376 -0.88 -19.79 -10.41
CA ALA A 376 -0.60 -21.14 -9.89
C ALA A 376 0.44 -21.11 -8.75
N ALA A 377 1.51 -20.31 -8.92
CA ALA A 377 2.55 -20.15 -7.91
C ALA A 377 2.03 -19.50 -6.61
N SER A 378 1.24 -18.42 -6.72
CA SER A 378 0.69 -17.75 -5.53
C SER A 378 -0.41 -18.56 -4.85
N ALA A 379 -1.22 -19.29 -5.62
CA ALA A 379 -2.23 -20.21 -5.08
C ALA A 379 -1.58 -21.37 -4.32
N ALA A 380 -0.55 -22.00 -4.90
CA ALA A 380 0.20 -23.05 -4.23
C ALA A 380 0.87 -22.57 -2.93
N ALA A 381 1.46 -21.39 -2.95
CA ALA A 381 2.07 -20.80 -1.76
C ALA A 381 1.04 -20.48 -0.65
N ALA A 382 -0.13 -19.96 -1.02
CA ALA A 382 -1.22 -19.71 -0.08
C ALA A 382 -1.77 -21.03 0.50
N ALA A 383 -1.98 -22.06 -0.32
CA ALA A 383 -2.41 -23.38 0.12
C ALA A 383 -1.39 -24.02 1.07
N CYS A 384 -0.11 -24.00 0.71
CA CYS A 384 0.97 -24.50 1.56
C CYS A 384 0.96 -23.85 2.95
N TYR A 385 0.78 -22.54 3.02
CA TYR A 385 0.67 -21.85 4.31
C TYR A 385 -0.63 -22.18 5.04
N ALA A 386 -1.75 -22.27 4.35
CA ALA A 386 -3.03 -22.63 4.96
C ALA A 386 -3.02 -24.03 5.59
N GLU A 387 -2.29 -24.96 4.96
CA GLU A 387 -2.19 -26.37 5.42
C GLU A 387 -1.14 -26.55 6.53
N THR A 388 -0.02 -25.84 6.46
CA THR A 388 1.16 -26.13 7.29
C THR A 388 1.69 -24.93 8.06
N GLY A 389 1.12 -23.74 7.81
CA GLY A 389 1.56 -22.49 8.42
C GLY A 389 1.16 -22.40 9.89
N THR A 390 2.05 -21.85 10.71
CA THR A 390 1.79 -21.58 12.12
C THR A 390 2.27 -20.19 12.50
N VAL A 391 1.65 -19.61 13.53
CA VAL A 391 2.07 -18.37 14.20
C VAL A 391 2.36 -18.75 15.67
N GLU A 392 3.52 -18.36 16.21
CA GLU A 392 3.90 -18.73 17.58
C GLU A 392 3.10 -17.96 18.66
N ALA A 393 2.51 -16.81 18.31
CA ALA A 393 1.67 -16.04 19.22
C ALA A 393 0.20 -16.47 19.13
N ALA A 394 -0.60 -16.17 20.15
CA ALA A 394 -2.06 -16.27 20.10
C ALA A 394 -2.64 -15.17 19.18
N ALA A 395 -2.32 -15.25 17.90
CA ALA A 395 -2.65 -14.28 16.88
C ALA A 395 -3.22 -14.99 15.65
N PRO A 396 -4.07 -14.33 14.86
CA PRO A 396 -4.62 -14.92 13.66
C PRO A 396 -3.51 -15.28 12.65
N PRO A 397 -3.67 -16.37 11.87
CA PRO A 397 -2.74 -16.72 10.82
C PRO A 397 -2.62 -15.60 9.79
N LEU A 398 -1.56 -15.65 8.97
CA LEU A 398 -1.40 -14.72 7.86
C LEU A 398 -2.52 -14.96 6.84
N TRP A 399 -3.17 -13.89 6.41
CA TRP A 399 -4.06 -13.96 5.27
C TRP A 399 -3.31 -13.59 3.99
N LEU A 400 -3.14 -14.57 3.12
CA LEU A 400 -2.40 -14.44 1.86
C LEU A 400 -3.38 -14.20 0.70
N CYS A 401 -3.72 -12.94 0.45
CA CYS A 401 -4.61 -12.58 -0.66
C CYS A 401 -3.94 -12.77 -2.03
N GLY A 402 -4.73 -13.15 -3.02
CA GLY A 402 -4.26 -13.37 -4.40
C GLY A 402 -3.69 -12.15 -5.09
N HIS A 403 -4.13 -10.96 -4.70
CA HIS A 403 -3.68 -9.70 -5.26
C HIS A 403 -2.21 -9.38 -4.98
N PHE A 404 -1.81 -9.56 -3.70
CA PHE A 404 -0.59 -8.96 -3.16
C PHE A 404 0.24 -9.97 -2.38
N THR A 405 -0.23 -10.38 -1.22
CA THR A 405 0.56 -11.08 -0.20
C THR A 405 0.96 -12.48 -0.62
N ALA A 406 0.09 -13.24 -1.28
CA ALA A 406 0.41 -14.58 -1.75
C ALA A 406 1.51 -14.60 -2.81
N LYS A 407 1.59 -13.56 -3.68
CA LYS A 407 2.65 -13.44 -4.68
C LYS A 407 4.02 -13.20 -4.04
N THR A 408 4.06 -12.33 -3.05
CA THR A 408 5.28 -12.04 -2.27
C THR A 408 5.68 -13.27 -1.46
N PHE A 409 4.71 -13.97 -0.89
CA PHE A 409 4.95 -15.20 -0.14
C PHE A 409 5.52 -16.31 -1.02
N ALA A 410 5.00 -16.48 -2.25
CA ALA A 410 5.57 -17.41 -3.23
C ALA A 410 7.03 -17.10 -3.55
N THR A 411 7.39 -15.82 -3.65
CA THR A 411 8.79 -15.42 -3.85
C THR A 411 9.63 -15.75 -2.62
N MET A 412 9.12 -15.54 -1.41
CA MET A 412 9.81 -15.88 -0.16
C MET A 412 10.06 -17.38 -0.07
N LEU A 413 9.04 -18.22 -0.31
CA LEU A 413 9.20 -19.68 -0.26
C LEU A 413 10.29 -20.16 -1.21
N ARG A 414 10.34 -19.66 -2.44
CA ARG A 414 11.40 -20.00 -3.41
C ARG A 414 12.81 -19.64 -2.93
N VAL A 415 12.96 -18.52 -2.23
CA VAL A 415 14.25 -18.11 -1.65
C VAL A 415 14.62 -19.06 -0.50
N LEU A 416 13.68 -19.35 0.38
CA LEU A 416 13.89 -20.27 1.51
C LEU A 416 14.21 -21.70 1.05
N GLU A 417 13.50 -22.23 0.06
CA GLU A 417 13.76 -23.55 -0.52
C GLU A 417 15.16 -23.65 -1.12
N ARG A 418 15.58 -22.65 -1.91
CA ARG A 418 16.94 -22.62 -2.47
C ARG A 418 18.02 -22.64 -1.40
N ASN A 419 17.80 -21.90 -0.30
CA ASN A 419 18.76 -21.85 0.79
C ASN A 419 18.87 -23.17 1.55
N VAL A 420 17.78 -23.94 1.65
CA VAL A 420 17.81 -25.28 2.28
C VAL A 420 18.39 -26.33 1.35
N ALA A 421 18.20 -26.18 0.02
CA ALA A 421 18.64 -27.15 -0.99
C ALA A 421 20.14 -27.05 -1.34
N LEU A 422 20.89 -26.09 -0.77
CA LEU A 422 22.36 -26.04 -0.93
C LEU A 422 22.98 -27.30 -0.31
N GLU A 423 23.90 -27.95 -1.05
CA GLU A 423 24.55 -29.18 -0.66
C GLU A 423 25.40 -29.03 0.62
N GLU A 424 25.63 -30.14 1.35
CA GLU A 424 26.54 -30.14 2.49
C GLU A 424 27.96 -29.84 1.97
N GLY A 425 28.50 -28.66 2.34
CA GLY A 425 29.80 -28.14 1.93
C GLY A 425 29.76 -26.77 1.27
N GLU A 426 28.59 -26.33 0.78
CA GLU A 426 28.40 -24.95 0.39
C GLU A 426 28.11 -24.09 1.63
N GLN A 427 28.74 -22.90 1.69
CA GLN A 427 28.54 -21.97 2.81
C GLN A 427 27.08 -21.51 2.82
N ARG A 428 26.27 -22.07 3.73
CA ARG A 428 24.89 -21.65 3.95
C ARG A 428 24.90 -20.27 4.60
N ASP A 429 24.51 -19.29 3.84
CA ASP A 429 24.20 -18.01 4.44
C ASP A 429 22.89 -18.12 5.24
N GLU A 430 22.95 -17.79 6.53
CA GLU A 430 21.73 -17.76 7.37
C GLU A 430 20.73 -16.76 6.79
N VAL A 431 19.55 -17.25 6.37
CA VAL A 431 18.45 -16.40 5.93
C VAL A 431 17.51 -16.13 7.10
N ARG A 432 17.58 -14.91 7.64
CA ARG A 432 16.60 -14.39 8.58
C ARG A 432 15.56 -13.58 7.81
N ALA A 433 14.52 -14.28 7.37
CA ALA A 433 13.47 -13.73 6.51
C ALA A 433 12.47 -12.91 7.33
N LEU A 434 12.18 -11.68 6.87
CA LEU A 434 11.11 -10.83 7.35
C LEU A 434 10.08 -10.60 6.24
N PHE A 435 8.86 -11.07 6.46
CA PHE A 435 7.72 -10.89 5.56
C PHE A 435 6.89 -9.69 5.98
N TRP A 436 6.72 -8.71 5.09
CA TRP A 436 5.88 -7.53 5.33
C TRP A 436 4.45 -7.80 4.90
N SER A 437 3.54 -8.12 5.85
CA SER A 437 2.14 -8.41 5.56
C SER A 437 1.37 -7.11 5.30
N THR A 438 0.88 -6.93 4.07
CA THR A 438 0.39 -5.62 3.61
C THR A 438 -1.12 -5.48 3.53
N LYS A 439 -1.89 -6.57 3.65
CA LYS A 439 -3.34 -6.52 3.46
C LYS A 439 -4.07 -7.22 4.61
N SER A 440 -5.08 -6.53 5.17
CA SER A 440 -6.01 -7.07 6.15
C SER A 440 -7.02 -8.04 5.51
N ALA A 441 -7.43 -9.06 6.27
CA ALA A 441 -8.55 -9.93 5.95
C ALA A 441 -9.92 -9.26 6.18
N VAL A 442 -9.95 -8.18 6.94
CA VAL A 442 -11.19 -7.42 7.25
C VAL A 442 -11.75 -6.79 5.98
N GLN A 443 -13.06 -6.91 5.82
CA GLN A 443 -13.80 -6.21 4.76
C GLN A 443 -14.78 -5.22 5.43
N PRO A 444 -14.41 -3.93 5.56
CA PRO A 444 -15.20 -2.95 6.28
C PRO A 444 -16.48 -2.61 5.52
N ARG A 445 -17.54 -2.38 6.26
CA ARG A 445 -18.83 -1.89 5.76
C ARG A 445 -19.24 -0.64 6.53
N ALA A 446 -19.84 0.32 5.83
CA ALA A 446 -20.37 1.50 6.50
C ALA A 446 -21.57 1.15 7.38
N ALA A 447 -21.60 1.67 8.61
CA ALA A 447 -22.72 1.49 9.52
C ALA A 447 -24.04 2.00 8.91
N GLY A 448 -25.12 1.27 9.14
CA GLY A 448 -26.45 1.62 8.62
C GLY A 448 -26.67 1.29 7.13
N THR A 449 -25.70 0.65 6.46
CA THR A 449 -25.84 0.25 5.06
C THR A 449 -26.28 -1.20 4.97
N SER A 450 -27.38 -1.46 4.24
CA SER A 450 -27.81 -2.81 3.89
C SER A 450 -26.92 -3.38 2.78
N VAL A 451 -26.41 -4.59 2.96
CA VAL A 451 -25.60 -5.26 1.91
C VAL A 451 -26.47 -5.56 0.69
N ALA A 452 -27.74 -5.90 0.88
CA ALA A 452 -28.68 -6.09 -0.23
C ALA A 452 -28.78 -4.84 -1.12
N ARG A 453 -28.89 -3.64 -0.50
CA ARG A 453 -28.92 -2.36 -1.24
C ARG A 453 -27.59 -2.06 -1.95
N VAL A 454 -26.48 -2.34 -1.31
CA VAL A 454 -25.15 -2.19 -1.94
C VAL A 454 -25.01 -3.13 -3.14
N TRP A 455 -25.50 -4.36 -3.00
CA TRP A 455 -25.50 -5.36 -4.08
C TRP A 455 -26.41 -4.95 -5.23
N GLU A 456 -27.64 -4.49 -4.95
CA GLU A 456 -28.56 -3.98 -5.96
C GLU A 456 -27.95 -2.81 -6.74
N ARG A 457 -27.33 -1.86 -6.05
CA ARG A 457 -26.64 -0.75 -6.69
C ARG A 457 -25.46 -1.22 -7.54
N PHE A 458 -24.69 -2.15 -7.03
CA PHE A 458 -23.57 -2.74 -7.73
C PHE A 458 -24.03 -3.43 -9.03
N THR A 459 -25.07 -4.23 -8.98
CA THR A 459 -25.66 -4.93 -10.15
C THR A 459 -26.30 -3.96 -11.16
N SER A 460 -26.71 -2.76 -10.73
CA SER A 460 -27.24 -1.71 -11.62
C SER A 460 -26.16 -0.98 -12.42
N LEU A 461 -24.87 -1.15 -12.07
CA LEU A 461 -23.76 -0.51 -12.77
C LEU A 461 -23.48 -1.24 -14.10
N ARG A 462 -23.84 -0.64 -15.24
CA ARG A 462 -23.56 -1.22 -16.57
C ARG A 462 -22.07 -1.51 -16.74
N GLY A 463 -21.75 -2.67 -17.34
CA GLY A 463 -20.37 -3.12 -17.58
C GLY A 463 -19.72 -3.86 -16.41
N PHE A 464 -20.17 -3.63 -15.18
CA PHE A 464 -19.87 -4.49 -14.04
C PHE A 464 -20.89 -5.63 -13.91
N HIS A 465 -22.16 -5.35 -14.25
CA HIS A 465 -23.24 -6.30 -14.14
C HIS A 465 -22.95 -7.60 -14.90
N ASP A 466 -22.54 -7.51 -16.18
CA ASP A 466 -22.33 -8.69 -17.01
C ASP A 466 -21.14 -9.55 -16.54
N GLY A 467 -20.05 -8.93 -16.14
CA GLY A 467 -18.88 -9.66 -15.61
C GLY A 467 -19.16 -10.33 -14.29
N ILE A 468 -19.98 -9.71 -13.41
CA ILE A 468 -20.33 -10.24 -12.10
C ILE A 468 -21.43 -11.26 -12.19
N ALA A 469 -22.44 -11.04 -13.03
CA ALA A 469 -23.45 -12.05 -13.33
C ALA A 469 -22.78 -13.32 -13.88
N GLN A 470 -21.92 -13.20 -14.89
CA GLN A 470 -21.15 -14.32 -15.44
C GLN A 470 -20.23 -14.99 -14.42
N TRP A 471 -19.71 -14.25 -13.45
CA TRP A 471 -18.90 -14.82 -12.40
C TRP A 471 -19.77 -15.54 -11.35
N ALA A 472 -20.91 -14.94 -10.94
CA ALA A 472 -21.87 -15.56 -10.08
C ALA A 472 -22.46 -16.85 -10.68
N ASP A 473 -22.81 -16.82 -11.97
CA ASP A 473 -23.33 -17.94 -12.75
C ASP A 473 -22.31 -19.10 -12.87
N ARG A 474 -21.01 -18.79 -12.81
CA ARG A 474 -19.92 -19.78 -12.79
C ARG A 474 -19.59 -20.31 -11.39
N GLY A 475 -20.43 -20.05 -10.39
CA GLY A 475 -20.20 -20.47 -9.03
C GLY A 475 -19.14 -19.65 -8.30
N GLY A 476 -19.14 -18.34 -8.59
CA GLY A 476 -18.16 -17.37 -8.13
C GLY A 476 -17.66 -17.59 -6.71
N ASP A 477 -16.37 -17.85 -6.59
CA ASP A 477 -15.70 -18.30 -5.38
C ASP A 477 -16.10 -17.50 -4.13
N GLY A 478 -17.10 -18.04 -3.41
CA GLY A 478 -17.42 -17.63 -2.07
C GLY A 478 -18.11 -16.28 -1.87
N ILE A 479 -18.69 -15.64 -2.90
CA ILE A 479 -19.69 -14.59 -2.71
C ILE A 479 -21.07 -15.20 -2.95
N ASP A 480 -21.83 -15.31 -1.88
CA ASP A 480 -23.24 -15.66 -1.97
C ASP A 480 -24.01 -14.46 -2.56
N SER A 481 -24.42 -14.56 -3.83
CA SER A 481 -25.17 -13.50 -4.51
C SER A 481 -26.56 -13.27 -3.88
N THR A 482 -27.05 -14.25 -3.14
CA THR A 482 -28.34 -14.15 -2.41
C THR A 482 -28.16 -13.53 -1.02
N ASN A 483 -26.96 -13.66 -0.43
CA ASN A 483 -26.61 -13.05 0.85
C ASN A 483 -25.14 -12.59 0.89
N PRO A 484 -24.82 -11.46 0.27
CA PRO A 484 -23.45 -10.92 0.24
C PRO A 484 -22.87 -10.64 1.63
N GLU A 485 -23.70 -10.51 2.69
CA GLU A 485 -23.22 -10.33 4.07
C GLU A 485 -22.36 -11.48 4.54
N ARG A 486 -22.68 -12.71 4.16
CA ARG A 486 -21.88 -13.89 4.48
C ARG A 486 -20.47 -13.86 3.87
N SER A 487 -20.27 -13.05 2.85
CA SER A 487 -18.99 -12.91 2.17
C SER A 487 -18.15 -11.76 2.70
N MET A 488 -18.75 -10.81 3.43
CA MET A 488 -18.04 -9.68 4.05
C MET A 488 -17.63 -10.05 5.48
N ARG A 489 -16.44 -10.63 5.62
CA ARG A 489 -15.92 -11.07 6.92
C ARG A 489 -15.36 -9.90 7.72
N THR A 490 -15.77 -9.79 8.96
CA THR A 490 -15.12 -8.94 9.97
C THR A 490 -13.91 -9.66 10.56
N MET A 491 -13.01 -8.93 11.24
CA MET A 491 -11.90 -9.56 11.96
C MET A 491 -12.41 -10.54 13.01
N SER A 492 -13.52 -10.22 13.69
CA SER A 492 -14.15 -11.11 14.66
C SER A 492 -14.51 -12.46 14.04
N GLU A 493 -15.14 -12.44 12.85
CA GLU A 493 -15.53 -13.67 12.13
C GLU A 493 -14.31 -14.47 11.65
N VAL A 494 -13.24 -13.79 11.25
CA VAL A 494 -11.98 -14.46 10.91
C VAL A 494 -11.36 -15.12 12.14
N MET A 495 -11.40 -14.46 13.30
CA MET A 495 -10.87 -14.99 14.56
C MET A 495 -11.69 -16.18 15.07
N THR A 496 -13.02 -16.11 14.96
CA THR A 496 -13.93 -17.20 15.36
C THR A 496 -13.72 -18.45 14.49
N ALA A 497 -13.61 -18.27 13.16
CA ALA A 497 -13.37 -19.37 12.24
C ALA A 497 -12.03 -20.09 12.48
N VAL A 498 -11.02 -19.38 13.01
CA VAL A 498 -9.72 -19.96 13.40
C VAL A 498 -9.82 -20.73 14.73
N GLY A 499 -10.66 -20.24 15.66
CA GLY A 499 -10.90 -20.92 16.95
C GLY A 499 -11.73 -22.21 16.83
N GLU A 500 -12.63 -22.29 15.86
CA GLU A 500 -13.49 -23.47 15.62
C GLU A 500 -12.82 -24.56 14.80
N GLY A 501 -11.75 -24.26 14.04
CA GLY A 501 -10.98 -25.23 13.26
C GLY A 501 -9.83 -25.90 14.02
N GLY A 502 -9.68 -25.62 15.30
CA GLY A 502 -8.60 -26.10 16.18
C GLY A 502 -8.99 -27.25 17.12
N HIS A 503 -9.96 -28.10 16.73
CA HIS A 503 -10.28 -29.36 17.43
C HIS A 503 -10.05 -30.56 16.56
#